data_32a58d23ec55eef55e9b87fd14ebeef3
#
_entry.id   32a58d23ec55eef55e9b87fd14ebeef3
#
_cell.length_a   1.000
_cell.length_b   1.000
_cell.length_c   1.000
_cell.angle_alpha   90.00
_cell.angle_beta   90.00
_cell.angle_gamma   90.00
#
_symmetry.space_group_name_H-M   'P 1'
#
loop_
_entity.id
_entity.type
_entity.pdbx_description
1 polymer ?
#
loop_
_entity_poly.entity_id
_entity_poly.type
_entity_poly.pdbx_seq_one_letter_code
_entity_poly.pdbx_strand_id
1 'polypeptide(L)'
;SFAWLTDSLGGFGARLGCVLMSVLGSKERDDAALGRVLGAWPSTIPLALELPHPSWGDPVVQRQIADAGAVQVATDWDDRDEPQLGTGRFVYLRLRRERYGSADIERWAARLEPRLAAGDDVFAFFRHDEDGTMALHAEDLYGRLVAVTKS
;
A
#
# COMPACT_ATOMS: atom_id res chain seq x y z
N SER A 1 -12.65 -16.49 -11.66
CA SER A 1 -12.43 -15.57 -12.80
C SER A 1 -12.35 -14.13 -12.29
N PHE A 2 -11.39 -13.34 -12.74
CA PHE A 2 -11.29 -11.93 -12.40
C PHE A 2 -12.56 -11.15 -12.76
N ALA A 3 -13.22 -11.49 -13.86
CA ALA A 3 -14.44 -10.84 -14.30
C ALA A 3 -15.54 -10.86 -13.21
N TRP A 4 -15.80 -12.03 -12.61
CA TRP A 4 -16.78 -12.11 -11.52
C TRP A 4 -16.41 -11.23 -10.32
N LEU A 5 -15.13 -11.21 -9.94
CA LEU A 5 -14.65 -10.39 -8.82
C LEU A 5 -14.82 -8.89 -9.12
N THR A 6 -14.41 -8.47 -10.32
CA THR A 6 -14.47 -7.06 -10.72
C THR A 6 -15.89 -6.55 -10.92
N ASP A 7 -16.80 -7.39 -11.40
CA ASP A 7 -18.24 -7.07 -11.48
C ASP A 7 -18.82 -6.88 -10.07
N SER A 8 -18.48 -7.76 -9.13
CA SER A 8 -18.91 -7.64 -7.74
C SER A 8 -18.37 -6.37 -7.07
N LEU A 9 -17.10 -6.02 -7.33
CA LEU A 9 -16.48 -4.80 -6.83
C LEU A 9 -17.08 -3.54 -7.43
N GLY A 10 -17.55 -3.58 -8.68
CA GLY A 10 -18.24 -2.47 -9.33
C GLY A 10 -19.47 -1.97 -8.57
N GLY A 11 -20.11 -2.84 -7.78
CA GLY A 11 -21.23 -2.48 -6.91
C GLY A 11 -20.91 -1.46 -5.80
N PHE A 12 -19.62 -1.31 -5.43
CA PHE A 12 -19.19 -0.31 -4.45
C PHE A 12 -19.08 1.10 -5.05
N GLY A 13 -18.94 1.23 -6.38
CA GLY A 13 -18.84 2.53 -7.06
C GLY A 13 -17.76 3.42 -6.46
N ALA A 14 -18.08 4.69 -6.20
CA ALA A 14 -17.16 5.67 -5.61
C ALA A 14 -16.72 5.37 -4.17
N ARG A 15 -17.28 4.38 -3.51
CA ARG A 15 -16.89 3.94 -2.17
C ARG A 15 -15.71 2.97 -2.19
N LEU A 16 -15.36 2.43 -3.35
CA LEU A 16 -14.21 1.55 -3.50
C LEU A 16 -12.92 2.39 -3.48
N GLY A 17 -12.12 2.26 -2.43
CA GLY A 17 -10.82 2.92 -2.34
C GLY A 17 -9.79 2.21 -3.23
N CYS A 18 -9.36 1.04 -2.81
CA CYS A 18 -8.47 0.17 -3.58
C CYS A 18 -8.67 -1.30 -3.21
N VAL A 19 -8.16 -2.20 -4.04
CA VAL A 19 -8.17 -3.64 -3.78
C VAL A 19 -6.75 -4.07 -3.41
N LEU A 20 -6.61 -4.75 -2.28
CA LEU A 20 -5.38 -5.40 -1.89
C LEU A 20 -5.38 -6.85 -2.40
N MET A 21 -4.35 -7.20 -3.16
CA MET A 21 -4.07 -8.58 -3.54
C MET A 21 -2.74 -9.01 -2.92
N SER A 22 -2.80 -9.98 -2.01
CA SER A 22 -1.61 -10.53 -1.36
C SER A 22 -1.26 -11.90 -1.92
N VAL A 23 0.03 -12.15 -2.07
CA VAL A 23 0.55 -13.50 -2.36
C VAL A 23 1.21 -14.08 -1.11
N LEU A 24 1.36 -15.40 -1.06
CA LEU A 24 2.04 -16.08 0.04
C LEU A 24 3.49 -15.58 0.17
N GLY A 25 3.96 -15.45 1.41
CA GLY A 25 5.30 -14.97 1.70
C GLY A 25 6.44 -15.80 1.10
N SER A 26 6.18 -17.09 0.84
CA SER A 26 7.11 -18.02 0.18
C SER A 26 7.07 -17.98 -1.34
N LYS A 27 6.14 -17.21 -1.94
CA LYS A 27 5.99 -17.15 -3.39
C LYS A 27 7.08 -16.28 -4.00
N GLU A 28 8.04 -16.93 -4.64
CA GLU A 28 9.08 -16.27 -5.43
C GLU A 28 8.49 -15.55 -6.66
N ARG A 29 9.28 -14.65 -7.21
CA ARG A 29 8.96 -13.86 -8.41
C ARG A 29 8.56 -14.78 -9.58
N ASP A 30 7.47 -14.42 -10.21
CA ASP A 30 6.90 -15.06 -11.39
C ASP A 30 6.36 -13.95 -12.30
N ASP A 31 7.21 -13.48 -13.23
CA ASP A 31 6.90 -12.37 -14.12
C ASP A 31 5.74 -12.70 -15.05
N ALA A 32 5.58 -13.96 -15.44
CA ALA A 32 4.47 -14.38 -16.29
C ALA A 32 3.14 -14.32 -15.53
N ALA A 33 3.11 -14.74 -14.26
CA ALA A 33 1.93 -14.63 -13.43
C ALA A 33 1.58 -13.15 -13.14
N LEU A 34 2.59 -12.33 -12.84
CA LEU A 34 2.41 -10.90 -12.63
C LEU A 34 1.82 -10.24 -13.88
N GLY A 35 2.39 -10.50 -15.06
CA GLY A 35 1.90 -9.97 -16.33
C GLY A 35 0.45 -10.36 -16.62
N ARG A 36 0.06 -11.60 -16.31
CA ARG A 36 -1.34 -12.06 -16.47
C ARG A 36 -2.29 -11.32 -15.52
N VAL A 37 -1.88 -11.11 -14.25
CA VAL A 37 -2.69 -10.38 -13.27
C VAL A 37 -2.88 -8.94 -13.72
N LEU A 38 -1.78 -8.24 -14.01
CA LEU A 38 -1.83 -6.83 -14.41
C LEU A 38 -2.59 -6.63 -15.72
N GLY A 39 -2.42 -7.50 -16.70
CA GLY A 39 -3.12 -7.44 -17.99
C GLY A 39 -4.62 -7.75 -17.90
N ALA A 40 -5.05 -8.55 -16.93
CA ALA A 40 -6.46 -8.90 -16.73
C ALA A 40 -7.19 -7.96 -15.75
N TRP A 41 -6.46 -7.12 -15.01
CA TRP A 41 -7.05 -6.23 -14.02
C TRP A 41 -7.62 -4.95 -14.66
N PRO A 42 -8.86 -4.54 -14.35
CA PRO A 42 -9.44 -3.31 -14.89
C PRO A 42 -8.69 -2.08 -14.40
N SER A 43 -8.28 -1.20 -15.29
CA SER A 43 -7.59 0.05 -14.95
C SER A 43 -8.43 1.04 -14.10
N THR A 44 -9.75 0.83 -14.06
CA THR A 44 -10.70 1.63 -13.27
C THR A 44 -10.72 1.27 -11.79
N ILE A 45 -10.17 0.11 -11.40
CA ILE A 45 -10.13 -0.37 -10.02
C ILE A 45 -8.69 -0.27 -9.51
N PRO A 46 -8.39 0.61 -8.54
CA PRO A 46 -7.05 0.71 -7.98
C PRO A 46 -6.59 -0.61 -7.35
N LEU A 47 -5.40 -1.09 -7.70
CA LEU A 47 -4.83 -2.36 -7.26
C LEU A 47 -3.55 -2.13 -6.46
N ALA A 48 -3.51 -2.65 -5.25
CA ALA A 48 -2.30 -2.77 -4.44
C ALA A 48 -1.85 -4.24 -4.38
N LEU A 49 -0.60 -4.51 -4.71
CA LEU A 49 0.00 -5.84 -4.71
C LEU A 49 0.95 -6.00 -3.52
N GLU A 50 0.63 -6.91 -2.62
CA GLU A 50 1.52 -7.29 -1.53
C GLU A 50 2.35 -8.52 -1.95
N LEU A 51 3.64 -8.28 -2.16
CA LEU A 51 4.61 -9.23 -2.71
C LEU A 51 5.77 -9.38 -1.70
N PRO A 52 5.61 -10.16 -0.63
CA PRO A 52 6.52 -10.12 0.52
C PRO A 52 7.85 -10.83 0.30
N HIS A 53 7.98 -11.71 -0.70
CA HIS A 53 9.26 -12.39 -0.96
C HIS A 53 10.30 -11.40 -1.53
N PRO A 54 11.58 -11.43 -1.08
CA PRO A 54 12.61 -10.48 -1.51
C PRO A 54 12.85 -10.41 -3.02
N SER A 55 12.61 -11.51 -3.76
CA SER A 55 12.78 -11.55 -5.22
C SER A 55 11.90 -10.56 -5.98
N TRP A 56 10.83 -10.04 -5.37
CA TRP A 56 9.96 -9.03 -5.93
C TRP A 56 10.47 -7.59 -5.78
N GLY A 57 11.58 -7.40 -5.04
CA GLY A 57 12.18 -6.08 -4.79
C GLY A 57 12.94 -5.47 -5.97
N ASP A 58 12.92 -6.10 -7.13
CA ASP A 58 13.60 -5.63 -8.33
C ASP A 58 12.91 -4.37 -8.90
N PRO A 59 13.68 -3.29 -9.21
CA PRO A 59 13.13 -2.09 -9.83
C PRO A 59 12.36 -2.33 -11.15
N VAL A 60 12.67 -3.40 -11.88
CA VAL A 60 11.93 -3.78 -13.09
C VAL A 60 10.50 -4.17 -12.73
N VAL A 61 10.31 -4.95 -11.66
CA VAL A 61 8.98 -5.33 -11.16
C VAL A 61 8.20 -4.10 -10.73
N GLN A 62 8.84 -3.20 -9.98
CA GLN A 62 8.19 -1.97 -9.51
C GLN A 62 7.71 -1.09 -10.68
N ARG A 63 8.53 -0.94 -11.71
CA ARG A 63 8.13 -0.22 -12.94
C ARG A 63 6.96 -0.90 -13.65
N GLN A 64 7.02 -2.22 -13.82
CA GLN A 64 5.95 -2.97 -14.47
C GLN A 64 4.61 -2.80 -13.74
N ILE A 65 4.62 -2.82 -12.42
CA ILE A 65 3.42 -2.61 -11.59
C ILE A 65 2.91 -1.17 -11.77
N ALA A 66 3.80 -0.18 -11.70
CA ALA A 66 3.43 1.23 -11.84
C ALA A 66 2.92 1.57 -13.25
N ASP A 67 3.52 1.02 -14.31
CA ASP A 67 3.09 1.21 -15.70
C ASP A 67 1.68 0.65 -15.94
N ALA A 68 1.31 -0.41 -15.22
CA ALA A 68 -0.05 -0.95 -15.23
C ALA A 68 -1.05 -0.16 -14.37
N GLY A 69 -0.61 0.91 -13.70
CA GLY A 69 -1.45 1.72 -12.82
C GLY A 69 -1.73 1.10 -11.45
N ALA A 70 -1.06 0.01 -11.12
CA ALA A 70 -1.09 -0.62 -9.80
C ALA A 70 0.03 -0.08 -8.90
N VAL A 71 0.02 -0.45 -7.62
CA VAL A 71 1.08 -0.12 -6.67
C VAL A 71 1.57 -1.36 -5.94
N GLN A 72 2.85 -1.39 -5.62
CA GLN A 72 3.38 -2.38 -4.69
C GLN A 72 3.20 -1.89 -3.26
N VAL A 73 2.70 -2.76 -2.38
CA VAL A 73 2.51 -2.45 -0.97
C VAL A 73 3.86 -2.22 -0.30
N ALA A 74 4.01 -1.10 0.38
CA ALA A 74 5.11 -0.85 1.29
C ALA A 74 4.78 -1.44 2.66
N THR A 75 5.55 -2.40 3.14
CA THR A 75 5.33 -3.02 4.46
C THR A 75 6.51 -2.78 5.37
N ASP A 76 6.25 -2.12 6.49
CA ASP A 76 7.23 -1.82 7.53
C ASP A 76 7.26 -2.95 8.57
N TRP A 77 8.37 -3.69 8.61
CA TRP A 77 8.60 -4.82 9.51
C TRP A 77 9.72 -4.52 10.51
N ASP A 78 9.68 -5.18 11.67
CA ASP A 78 10.74 -5.05 12.70
C ASP A 78 12.12 -5.54 12.23
N ASP A 79 12.13 -6.55 11.38
CA ASP A 79 13.31 -7.30 10.95
C ASP A 79 13.84 -6.89 9.56
N ARG A 80 13.34 -5.79 9.02
CA ARG A 80 13.72 -5.29 7.69
C ARG A 80 13.96 -3.79 7.70
N ASP A 81 14.71 -3.33 6.71
CA ASP A 81 14.85 -1.90 6.44
C ASP A 81 13.49 -1.27 6.12
N GLU A 82 13.35 0.01 6.41
CA GLU A 82 12.14 0.75 6.06
C GLU A 82 11.85 0.64 4.56
N PRO A 83 10.61 0.29 4.19
CA PRO A 83 10.26 0.08 2.80
C PRO A 83 10.30 1.39 2.02
N GLN A 84 10.65 1.30 0.74
CA GLN A 84 10.46 2.40 -0.17
C GLN A 84 8.97 2.55 -0.50
N LEU A 85 8.49 3.79 -0.53
CA LEU A 85 7.18 4.09 -1.07
C LEU A 85 7.26 3.97 -2.60
N GLY A 86 6.37 3.20 -3.20
CA GLY A 86 6.33 3.02 -4.65
C GLY A 86 6.01 4.33 -5.40
N THR A 87 6.28 4.34 -6.69
CA THR A 87 6.08 5.51 -7.60
C THR A 87 4.68 5.55 -8.23
N GLY A 88 3.79 4.66 -7.85
CA GLY A 88 2.43 4.58 -8.39
C GLY A 88 1.55 5.78 -8.01
N ARG A 89 0.32 5.79 -8.50
CA ARG A 89 -0.65 6.90 -8.34
C ARG A 89 -1.25 7.04 -6.93
N PHE A 90 -0.98 6.10 -6.05
CA PHE A 90 -1.38 6.14 -4.65
C PHE A 90 -0.34 5.39 -3.80
N VAL A 91 -0.42 5.52 -2.51
CA VAL A 91 0.42 4.79 -1.55
C VAL A 91 -0.44 3.78 -0.80
N TYR A 92 0.04 2.54 -0.71
CA TYR A 92 -0.50 1.54 0.19
C TYR A 92 0.59 1.12 1.18
N LEU A 93 0.44 1.53 2.44
CA LEU A 93 1.41 1.30 3.50
C LEU A 93 0.83 0.38 4.56
N ARG A 94 1.57 -0.65 4.94
CA ARG A 94 1.26 -1.52 6.08
C ARG A 94 2.31 -1.34 7.16
N LEU A 95 1.89 -0.85 8.31
CA LEU A 95 2.72 -0.62 9.48
C LEU A 95 2.60 -1.83 10.41
N ARG A 96 3.58 -2.75 10.34
CA ARG A 96 3.49 -4.12 10.90
C ARG A 96 4.47 -4.37 12.04
N ARG A 97 5.25 -3.37 12.46
CA ARG A 97 6.14 -3.51 13.63
C ARG A 97 5.33 -3.77 14.89
N GLU A 98 5.96 -4.40 15.87
CA GLU A 98 5.35 -4.63 17.18
C GLU A 98 5.10 -3.33 17.93
N ARG A 99 5.98 -2.36 17.75
CA ARG A 99 5.92 -1.06 18.45
C ARG A 99 6.29 0.08 17.53
N TYR A 100 5.65 1.21 17.78
CA TYR A 100 5.98 2.51 17.21
C TYR A 100 6.12 3.54 18.32
N GLY A 101 7.15 4.38 18.23
CA GLY A 101 7.27 5.57 19.06
C GLY A 101 6.79 6.82 18.32
N SER A 102 6.64 7.94 19.04
CA SER A 102 6.25 9.22 18.44
C SER A 102 7.18 9.66 17.31
N ALA A 103 8.49 9.41 17.43
CA ALA A 103 9.47 9.71 16.40
C ALA A 103 9.27 8.87 15.12
N ASP A 104 8.78 7.63 15.26
CA ASP A 104 8.46 6.79 14.11
C ASP A 104 7.25 7.34 13.36
N ILE A 105 6.22 7.74 14.08
CA ILE A 105 5.01 8.34 13.50
C ILE A 105 5.33 9.66 12.80
N GLU A 106 6.16 10.51 13.41
CA GLU A 106 6.64 11.76 12.81
C GLU A 106 7.42 11.50 11.51
N ARG A 107 8.32 10.51 11.52
CA ARG A 107 9.08 10.12 10.33
C ARG A 107 8.18 9.62 9.21
N TRP A 108 7.18 8.80 9.52
CA TRP A 108 6.20 8.33 8.54
C TRP A 108 5.35 9.48 8.01
N ALA A 109 4.91 10.40 8.85
CA ALA A 109 4.20 11.61 8.42
C ALA A 109 5.04 12.41 7.41
N ALA A 110 6.31 12.69 7.74
CA ALA A 110 7.23 13.42 6.85
C ALA A 110 7.46 12.72 5.49
N ARG A 111 7.42 11.39 5.46
CA ARG A 111 7.57 10.61 4.21
C ARG A 111 6.29 10.59 3.37
N LEU A 112 5.11 10.67 3.99
CA LEU A 112 3.82 10.62 3.29
C LEU A 112 3.34 12.01 2.84
N GLU A 113 3.76 13.07 3.53
CA GLU A 113 3.37 14.45 3.23
C GLU A 113 3.60 14.85 1.77
N PRO A 114 4.79 14.61 1.15
CA PRO A 114 5.01 14.98 -0.26
C PRO A 114 4.06 14.27 -1.23
N ARG A 115 3.63 13.05 -0.91
CA ARG A 115 2.70 12.28 -1.73
C ARG A 115 1.30 12.87 -1.67
N LEU A 116 0.84 13.22 -0.48
CA LEU A 116 -0.44 13.93 -0.28
C LEU A 116 -0.43 15.32 -0.92
N ALA A 117 0.68 16.06 -0.79
CA ALA A 117 0.84 17.37 -1.43
C ALA A 117 0.81 17.28 -2.98
N ALA A 118 1.27 16.17 -3.54
CA ALA A 118 1.18 15.87 -4.97
C ALA A 118 -0.23 15.43 -5.42
N GLY A 119 -1.19 15.27 -4.48
CA GLY A 119 -2.56 14.85 -4.76
C GLY A 119 -2.77 13.34 -4.78
N ASP A 120 -1.79 12.56 -4.31
CA ASP A 120 -1.94 11.11 -4.22
C ASP A 120 -2.82 10.71 -3.04
N ASP A 121 -3.62 9.65 -3.22
CA ASP A 121 -4.29 8.99 -2.11
C ASP A 121 -3.29 8.17 -1.29
N VAL A 122 -3.47 8.16 0.03
CA VAL A 122 -2.66 7.37 0.95
C VAL A 122 -3.54 6.45 1.78
N PHE A 123 -3.30 5.15 1.66
CA PHE A 123 -3.91 4.10 2.48
C PHE A 123 -2.84 3.58 3.43
N ALA A 124 -2.96 3.89 4.72
CA ALA A 124 -2.02 3.45 5.76
C ALA A 124 -2.74 2.61 6.82
N PHE A 125 -2.27 1.39 7.04
CA PHE A 125 -2.89 0.45 7.96
C PHE A 125 -1.87 -0.04 8.99
N PHE A 126 -2.17 0.16 10.25
CA PHE A 126 -1.44 -0.45 11.35
C PHE A 126 -1.87 -1.90 11.57
N ARG A 127 -0.98 -2.72 12.15
CA ARG A 127 -1.35 -4.08 12.56
C ARG A 127 -2.41 -4.00 13.66
N HIS A 128 -3.20 -5.05 13.76
CA HIS A 128 -4.09 -5.22 14.89
C HIS A 128 -3.27 -5.47 16.17
N ASP A 129 -3.67 -4.88 17.27
CA ASP A 129 -3.19 -5.13 18.63
C ASP A 129 -4.36 -5.30 19.59
N GLU A 130 -4.10 -5.86 20.77
CA GLU A 130 -5.15 -6.15 21.76
C GLU A 130 -5.44 -4.95 22.67
N ASP A 131 -4.49 -4.04 22.83
CA ASP A 131 -4.57 -2.90 23.74
C ASP A 131 -5.02 -1.57 23.08
N GLY A 132 -5.18 -1.55 21.77
CA GLY A 132 -5.62 -0.40 21.01
C GLY A 132 -4.55 0.67 20.78
N THR A 133 -3.30 0.42 21.14
CA THR A 133 -2.19 1.38 20.96
C THR A 133 -1.99 1.72 19.48
N MET A 134 -2.14 0.75 18.58
CA MET A 134 -2.02 0.95 17.14
C MET A 134 -3.11 1.87 16.57
N ALA A 135 -4.30 1.86 17.14
CA ALA A 135 -5.36 2.79 16.77
C ALA A 135 -5.00 4.24 17.15
N LEU A 136 -4.36 4.45 18.31
CA LEU A 136 -3.86 5.78 18.71
C LEU A 136 -2.74 6.27 17.80
N HIS A 137 -1.86 5.37 17.35
CA HIS A 137 -0.83 5.72 16.36
C HIS A 137 -1.43 6.08 14.99
N ALA A 138 -2.48 5.39 14.58
CA ALA A 138 -3.19 5.73 13.34
C ALA A 138 -3.86 7.11 13.44
N GLU A 139 -4.46 7.45 14.59
CA GLU A 139 -5.04 8.75 14.85
C GLU A 139 -3.97 9.86 14.86
N ASP A 140 -2.81 9.63 15.52
CA ASP A 140 -1.70 10.59 15.53
C ASP A 140 -1.16 10.82 14.11
N LEU A 141 -0.91 9.76 13.35
CA LEU A 141 -0.47 9.87 11.95
C LEU A 141 -1.47 10.68 11.11
N TYR A 142 -2.75 10.34 11.21
CA TYR A 142 -3.81 11.05 10.50
C TYR A 142 -3.86 12.53 10.88
N GLY A 143 -3.79 12.86 12.18
CA GLY A 143 -3.81 14.23 12.65
C GLY A 143 -2.67 15.07 12.11
N ARG A 144 -1.45 14.52 12.03
CA ARG A 144 -0.27 15.20 11.47
C ARG A 144 -0.46 15.47 9.96
N LEU A 145 -0.97 14.50 9.22
CA LEU A 145 -1.15 14.62 7.76
C LEU A 145 -2.29 15.56 7.36
N VAL A 146 -3.41 15.56 8.10
CA VAL A 146 -4.54 16.47 7.84
C VAL A 146 -4.19 17.94 8.13
N ALA A 147 -3.32 18.21 9.10
CA ALA A 147 -2.85 19.55 9.39
C ALA A 147 -2.10 20.18 8.19
N VAL A 148 -1.38 19.36 7.41
CA VAL A 148 -0.63 19.81 6.23
C VAL A 148 -1.54 20.08 5.03
N THR A 149 -2.58 19.27 4.81
CA THR A 149 -3.49 19.44 3.66
C THR A 149 -4.42 20.64 3.78
N LYS A 150 -4.49 21.29 4.94
CA LYS A 150 -5.31 22.50 5.19
C LYS A 150 -4.52 23.81 5.11
N SER A 151 -3.22 23.73 4.88
CA SER A 151 -2.32 24.89 4.69
C SER A 151 -2.15 25.22 3.23
#